data_cfc2587cd7f26105519199c99417e63f
#
_entry.id   cfc2587cd7f26105519199c99417e63f
#
_cell.length_a   1.000
_cell.length_b   1.000
_cell.length_c   1.000
_cell.angle_alpha   90.00
_cell.angle_beta   90.00
_cell.angle_gamma   90.00
#
_symmetry.space_group_name_H-M   'P 1'
#
loop_
_entity.id
_entity.type
_entity.pdbx_description
1 polymer ?
#
loop_
_entity_poly.entity_id
_entity_poly.type
_entity_poly.pdbx_seq_one_letter_code
_entity_poly.pdbx_strand_id
1 'polypeptide(L)'
;RQMCIRDRRDTAAAQAWLSRFRGEPGYDQAAASVAFQRARDDPAEMISLVESIEDPQLAGQAAARAARTWARSDPAEAAAWSMGLEQESARSTAVAQVARGWSQRDPAAARSWILGLDGGLARDGALTSYLEASAEASLDAAVLSAYSSDTARQLGVQQVVFRLAHRDPEAARSLIEEHLTDPTLRQRAEQALSASR
;
A
#
# COMPACT_ATOMS: atom_id res chain seq x y z
N ARG A 1 23.71 23.59 -5.86
CA ARG A 1 22.54 24.47 -6.15
C ARG A 1 22.14 24.46 -7.63
N GLN A 2 23.07 24.32 -8.58
CA GLN A 2 22.77 24.28 -10.02
C GLN A 2 22.13 22.95 -10.48
N MET A 3 22.42 21.84 -9.82
CA MET A 3 21.87 20.51 -10.15
C MET A 3 20.36 20.44 -9.91
N CYS A 4 19.85 20.98 -8.77
CA CYS A 4 18.41 20.97 -8.46
C CYS A 4 17.56 21.83 -9.42
N ILE A 5 18.13 22.87 -10.06
CA ILE A 5 17.39 23.72 -11.00
C ILE A 5 17.31 23.05 -12.37
N ARG A 6 18.34 22.29 -12.74
CA ARG A 6 18.37 21.54 -14.01
C ARG A 6 17.36 20.38 -13.98
N ASP A 7 17.29 19.64 -12.87
CA ASP A 7 16.35 18.52 -12.70
C ASP A 7 14.89 18.98 -12.76
N ARG A 8 14.54 20.13 -12.16
CA ARG A 8 13.18 20.70 -12.24
C ARG A 8 12.80 21.17 -13.64
N ARG A 9 13.75 21.69 -14.44
CA ARG A 9 13.49 22.11 -15.82
C ARG A 9 13.32 20.90 -16.75
N ASP A 10 14.09 19.85 -16.54
CA ASP A 10 14.03 18.64 -17.34
C ASP A 10 12.70 17.88 -17.13
N THR A 11 12.12 17.99 -15.95
CA THR A 11 10.84 17.33 -15.63
C THR A 11 9.62 18.05 -16.17
N ALA A 12 9.56 19.38 -16.10
CA ALA A 12 8.50 20.15 -16.77
C ALA A 12 8.56 19.99 -18.30
N ALA A 13 9.78 19.89 -18.85
CA ALA A 13 9.98 19.57 -20.26
C ALA A 13 9.53 18.14 -20.60
N ALA A 14 9.77 17.18 -19.71
CA ALA A 14 9.31 15.80 -19.87
C ALA A 14 7.79 15.70 -19.85
N GLN A 15 7.12 16.43 -18.96
CA GLN A 15 5.66 16.48 -18.90
C GLN A 15 5.07 17.14 -20.15
N ALA A 16 5.60 18.29 -20.57
CA ALA A 16 5.17 18.98 -21.79
C ALA A 16 5.43 18.13 -23.04
N TRP A 17 6.48 17.34 -23.05
CA TRP A 17 6.73 16.36 -24.08
C TRP A 17 5.73 15.21 -24.02
N LEU A 18 5.54 14.63 -22.84
CA LEU A 18 4.64 13.51 -22.60
C LEU A 18 3.20 13.83 -23.01
N SER A 19 2.71 15.04 -22.69
CA SER A 19 1.34 15.47 -23.02
C SER A 19 1.03 15.48 -24.51
N ARG A 20 2.06 15.61 -25.39
CA ARG A 20 1.91 15.56 -26.84
C ARG A 20 1.66 14.16 -27.39
N PHE A 21 1.97 13.15 -26.60
CA PHE A 21 1.86 11.73 -26.97
C PHE A 21 0.70 11.02 -26.30
N ARG A 22 -0.22 11.78 -25.70
CA ARG A 22 -1.42 11.22 -25.08
C ARG A 22 -2.21 10.42 -26.11
N GLY A 23 -2.56 9.17 -25.79
CA GLY A 23 -3.21 8.24 -26.69
C GLY A 23 -2.27 7.46 -27.62
N GLU A 24 -0.97 7.76 -27.63
CA GLU A 24 0.01 6.98 -28.39
C GLU A 24 0.47 5.74 -27.60
N PRO A 25 0.83 4.65 -28.29
CA PRO A 25 1.36 3.46 -27.64
C PRO A 25 2.58 3.79 -26.73
N GLY A 26 2.49 3.38 -25.46
CA GLY A 26 3.54 3.62 -24.46
C GLY A 26 3.39 4.90 -23.64
N TYR A 27 2.39 5.75 -23.95
CA TYR A 27 2.10 6.93 -23.14
C TYR A 27 1.86 6.58 -21.67
N ASP A 28 0.95 5.63 -21.40
CA ASP A 28 0.56 5.22 -20.05
C ASP A 28 1.76 4.72 -19.22
N GLN A 29 2.64 3.94 -19.83
CA GLN A 29 3.86 3.46 -19.19
C GLN A 29 4.83 4.60 -18.83
N ALA A 30 4.96 5.56 -19.73
CA ALA A 30 5.78 6.75 -19.51
C ALA A 30 5.19 7.65 -18.43
N ALA A 31 3.87 7.90 -18.46
CA ALA A 31 3.13 8.66 -17.46
C ALA A 31 3.28 8.03 -16.06
N ALA A 32 3.11 6.71 -15.94
CA ALA A 32 3.30 5.98 -14.70
C ALA A 32 4.73 6.11 -14.15
N SER A 33 5.73 6.11 -15.02
CA SER A 33 7.14 6.26 -14.62
C SER A 33 7.44 7.66 -14.11
N VAL A 34 6.93 8.68 -14.79
CA VAL A 34 7.10 10.09 -14.39
C VAL A 34 6.30 10.37 -13.10
N ALA A 35 5.06 9.89 -12.98
CA ALA A 35 4.25 10.02 -11.77
C ALA A 35 4.97 9.48 -10.53
N PHE A 36 5.60 8.32 -10.64
CA PHE A 36 6.39 7.77 -9.55
C PHE A 36 7.56 8.66 -9.12
N GLN A 37 8.27 9.25 -10.08
CA GLN A 37 9.39 10.17 -9.79
C GLN A 37 8.91 11.46 -9.12
N ARG A 38 7.69 11.92 -9.46
CA ARG A 38 7.08 13.13 -8.93
C ARG A 38 6.43 12.98 -7.56
N ALA A 39 6.03 11.79 -7.20
CA ALA A 39 5.28 11.52 -5.98
C ALA A 39 5.88 12.10 -4.67
N ARG A 40 7.17 12.39 -4.66
CA ARG A 40 7.85 12.98 -3.50
C ARG A 40 7.94 14.50 -3.57
N ASP A 41 8.22 15.03 -4.75
CA ASP A 41 8.65 16.43 -4.93
C ASP A 41 7.51 17.32 -5.43
N ASP A 42 6.55 16.74 -6.15
CA ASP A 42 5.37 17.43 -6.71
C ASP A 42 4.15 16.49 -6.76
N PRO A 43 3.45 16.31 -5.63
CA PRO A 43 2.28 15.44 -5.58
C PRO A 43 1.14 15.87 -6.51
N ALA A 44 0.98 17.18 -6.77
CA ALA A 44 -0.07 17.67 -7.66
C ALA A 44 0.19 17.25 -9.12
N GLU A 45 1.44 17.34 -9.58
CA GLU A 45 1.84 16.83 -10.89
C GLU A 45 1.69 15.31 -10.97
N MET A 46 2.07 14.59 -9.92
CA MET A 46 1.90 13.14 -9.83
C MET A 46 0.43 12.73 -9.96
N ILE A 47 -0.49 13.39 -9.25
CA ILE A 47 -1.94 13.14 -9.33
C ILE A 47 -2.40 13.29 -10.78
N SER A 48 -2.10 14.42 -11.40
CA SER A 48 -2.49 14.70 -12.79
C SER A 48 -1.98 13.66 -13.79
N LEU A 49 -0.76 13.16 -13.57
CA LEU A 49 -0.18 12.10 -14.42
C LEU A 49 -0.90 10.76 -14.21
N VAL A 50 -1.18 10.36 -12.97
CA VAL A 50 -1.91 9.12 -12.66
C VAL A 50 -3.31 9.14 -13.29
N GLU A 51 -4.02 10.27 -13.16
CA GLU A 51 -5.36 10.47 -13.75
C GLU A 51 -5.35 10.48 -15.28
N SER A 52 -4.22 10.74 -15.91
CA SER A 52 -4.07 10.73 -17.37
C SER A 52 -3.87 9.35 -17.96
N ILE A 53 -3.62 8.33 -17.15
CA ILE A 53 -3.41 6.94 -17.59
C ILE A 53 -4.76 6.32 -17.94
N GLU A 54 -4.90 5.83 -19.18
CA GLU A 54 -6.14 5.26 -19.69
C GLU A 54 -6.30 3.78 -19.31
N ASP A 55 -5.20 3.02 -19.21
CA ASP A 55 -5.23 1.63 -18.75
C ASP A 55 -5.51 1.57 -17.24
N PRO A 56 -6.69 1.04 -16.80
CA PRO A 56 -7.06 1.03 -15.40
C PRO A 56 -6.13 0.22 -14.50
N GLN A 57 -5.53 -0.85 -15.04
CA GLN A 57 -4.60 -1.68 -14.29
C GLN A 57 -3.29 -0.96 -14.06
N LEU A 58 -2.78 -0.29 -15.08
CA LEU A 58 -1.57 0.50 -14.99
C LEU A 58 -1.76 1.76 -14.12
N ALA A 59 -2.91 2.43 -14.23
CA ALA A 59 -3.30 3.54 -13.36
C ALA A 59 -3.30 3.12 -11.89
N GLY A 60 -3.92 1.98 -11.56
CA GLY A 60 -3.93 1.42 -10.21
C GLY A 60 -2.53 1.12 -9.67
N GLN A 61 -1.65 0.54 -10.50
CA GLN A 61 -0.27 0.28 -10.13
C GLN A 61 0.54 1.57 -9.93
N ALA A 62 0.35 2.56 -10.80
CA ALA A 62 0.97 3.87 -10.68
C ALA A 62 0.53 4.59 -9.40
N ALA A 63 -0.79 4.60 -9.14
CA ALA A 63 -1.37 5.16 -7.92
C ALA A 63 -0.79 4.52 -6.65
N ALA A 64 -0.71 3.20 -6.61
CA ALA A 64 -0.17 2.47 -5.46
C ALA A 64 1.31 2.80 -5.20
N ARG A 65 2.13 2.87 -6.25
CA ARG A 65 3.55 3.24 -6.14
C ARG A 65 3.74 4.68 -5.71
N ALA A 66 2.94 5.58 -6.27
CA ALA A 66 2.94 7.01 -5.93
C ALA A 66 2.52 7.22 -4.47
N ALA A 67 1.41 6.61 -4.05
CA ALA A 67 0.90 6.66 -2.68
C ALA A 67 1.97 6.22 -1.65
N ARG A 68 2.66 5.12 -1.91
CA ARG A 68 3.74 4.64 -1.04
C ARG A 68 4.90 5.63 -0.92
N THR A 69 5.24 6.29 -2.01
CA THR A 69 6.36 7.25 -2.03
C THR A 69 5.96 8.53 -1.31
N TRP A 70 4.77 9.03 -1.56
CA TRP A 70 4.23 10.23 -0.93
C TRP A 70 3.99 10.04 0.57
N ALA A 71 3.47 8.88 0.99
CA ALA A 71 3.25 8.57 2.40
C ALA A 71 4.51 8.62 3.30
N ARG A 72 5.70 8.65 2.71
CA ARG A 72 6.95 8.84 3.47
C ARG A 72 7.21 10.29 3.87
N SER A 73 6.70 11.25 3.10
CA SER A 73 6.84 12.68 3.36
C SER A 73 5.59 13.25 4.01
N ASP A 74 4.43 12.96 3.46
CA ASP A 74 3.13 13.40 3.95
C ASP A 74 2.10 12.27 3.88
N PRO A 75 2.01 11.44 4.92
CA PRO A 75 1.08 10.31 4.93
C PRO A 75 -0.38 10.73 5.00
N ALA A 76 -0.70 11.88 5.61
CA ALA A 76 -2.09 12.34 5.75
C ALA A 76 -2.66 12.78 4.40
N GLU A 77 -1.91 13.57 3.65
CA GLU A 77 -2.29 13.99 2.29
C GLU A 77 -2.35 12.80 1.32
N ALA A 78 -1.36 11.88 1.39
CA ALA A 78 -1.38 10.66 0.60
C ALA A 78 -2.60 9.78 0.91
N ALA A 79 -3.01 9.72 2.18
CA ALA A 79 -4.20 8.99 2.63
C ALA A 79 -5.48 9.62 2.06
N ALA A 80 -5.64 10.94 2.17
CA ALA A 80 -6.78 11.67 1.65
C ALA A 80 -6.94 11.47 0.13
N TRP A 81 -5.85 11.62 -0.62
CA TRP A 81 -5.85 11.37 -2.06
C TRP A 81 -6.21 9.92 -2.41
N SER A 82 -5.60 8.96 -1.74
CA SER A 82 -5.85 7.54 -2.01
C SER A 82 -7.31 7.14 -1.78
N MET A 83 -7.96 7.73 -0.78
CA MET A 83 -9.39 7.52 -0.52
C MET A 83 -10.29 8.14 -1.58
N GLY A 84 -9.84 9.18 -2.29
CA GLY A 84 -10.55 9.84 -3.37
C GLY A 84 -10.50 9.11 -4.72
N LEU A 85 -9.69 8.06 -4.87
CA LEU A 85 -9.61 7.30 -6.12
C LEU A 85 -10.94 6.62 -6.44
N GLU A 86 -11.46 6.83 -7.66
CA GLU A 86 -12.77 6.32 -8.09
C GLU A 86 -12.79 4.79 -8.17
N GLN A 87 -11.77 4.21 -8.78
CA GLN A 87 -11.67 2.77 -8.96
C GLN A 87 -11.34 2.07 -7.64
N GLU A 88 -12.23 1.19 -7.16
CA GLU A 88 -12.10 0.52 -5.86
C GLU A 88 -10.81 -0.31 -5.72
N SER A 89 -10.38 -1.01 -6.77
CA SER A 89 -9.15 -1.79 -6.77
C SER A 89 -7.90 -0.90 -6.66
N ALA A 90 -7.87 0.24 -7.35
CA ALA A 90 -6.80 1.22 -7.24
C ALA A 90 -6.78 1.86 -5.85
N ARG A 91 -7.97 2.28 -5.35
CA ARG A 91 -8.14 2.83 -4.00
C ARG A 91 -7.64 1.87 -2.93
N SER A 92 -8.10 0.62 -2.93
CA SER A 92 -7.71 -0.37 -1.91
C SER A 92 -6.20 -0.63 -1.93
N THR A 93 -5.60 -0.72 -3.11
CA THR A 93 -4.16 -0.93 -3.25
C THR A 93 -3.35 0.29 -2.80
N ALA A 94 -3.77 1.50 -3.18
CA ALA A 94 -3.10 2.74 -2.77
C ALA A 94 -3.19 2.95 -1.26
N VAL A 95 -4.36 2.77 -0.66
CA VAL A 95 -4.60 2.86 0.79
C VAL A 95 -3.73 1.85 1.56
N ALA A 96 -3.60 0.62 1.07
CA ALA A 96 -2.71 -0.39 1.66
C ALA A 96 -1.23 0.05 1.60
N GLN A 97 -0.79 0.70 0.52
CA GLN A 97 0.57 1.21 0.41
C GLN A 97 0.83 2.42 1.31
N VAL A 98 -0.16 3.31 1.49
CA VAL A 98 -0.09 4.40 2.48
C VAL A 98 0.02 3.82 3.88
N ALA A 99 -0.84 2.86 4.23
CA ALA A 99 -0.80 2.19 5.54
C ALA A 99 0.59 1.60 5.82
N ARG A 100 1.18 0.91 4.85
CA ARG A 100 2.54 0.36 4.94
C ARG A 100 3.59 1.46 5.17
N GLY A 101 3.56 2.52 4.38
CA GLY A 101 4.53 3.62 4.48
C GLY A 101 4.41 4.39 5.79
N TRP A 102 3.19 4.67 6.22
CA TRP A 102 2.90 5.38 7.47
C TRP A 102 3.27 4.54 8.69
N SER A 103 2.92 3.25 8.69
CA SER A 103 3.23 2.34 9.80
C SER A 103 4.72 2.16 10.08
N GLN A 104 5.56 2.31 9.07
CA GLN A 104 7.03 2.26 9.24
C GLN A 104 7.59 3.51 9.94
N ARG A 105 6.86 4.64 9.89
CA ARG A 105 7.29 5.93 10.43
C ARG A 105 6.62 6.24 11.77
N ASP A 106 5.30 6.06 11.82
CA ASP A 106 4.46 6.32 13.00
C ASP A 106 3.34 5.26 13.05
N PRO A 107 3.60 4.12 13.69
CA PRO A 107 2.62 3.04 13.80
C PRO A 107 1.34 3.45 14.52
N ALA A 108 1.44 4.33 15.52
CA ALA A 108 0.30 4.76 16.32
C ALA A 108 -0.67 5.64 15.51
N ALA A 109 -0.14 6.61 14.78
CA ALA A 109 -0.94 7.45 13.90
C ALA A 109 -1.54 6.65 12.74
N ALA A 110 -0.77 5.75 12.12
CA ALA A 110 -1.26 4.86 11.07
C ALA A 110 -2.42 3.98 11.57
N ARG A 111 -2.27 3.38 12.76
CA ARG A 111 -3.32 2.57 13.39
C ARG A 111 -4.59 3.38 13.61
N SER A 112 -4.49 4.57 14.19
CA SER A 112 -5.64 5.44 14.44
C SER A 112 -6.38 5.78 13.15
N TRP A 113 -5.65 6.12 12.08
CA TRP A 113 -6.22 6.39 10.78
C TRP A 113 -6.92 5.16 10.19
N ILE A 114 -6.28 3.98 10.20
CA ILE A 114 -6.83 2.74 9.62
C ILE A 114 -8.12 2.33 10.33
N LEU A 115 -8.17 2.43 11.65
CA LEU A 115 -9.37 2.10 12.43
C LEU A 115 -10.51 3.09 12.20
N GLY A 116 -10.22 4.29 11.72
CA GLY A 116 -11.21 5.29 11.31
C GLY A 116 -11.75 5.13 9.88
N LEU A 117 -11.20 4.23 9.09
CA LEU A 117 -11.69 3.96 7.73
C LEU A 117 -13.01 3.21 7.76
N ASP A 118 -13.87 3.48 6.77
CA ASP A 118 -15.08 2.68 6.52
C ASP A 118 -14.72 1.22 6.20
N GLY A 119 -15.57 0.29 6.62
CA GLY A 119 -15.38 -1.14 6.37
C GLY A 119 -15.33 -1.47 4.88
N GLY A 120 -14.48 -2.44 4.51
CA GLY A 120 -14.36 -2.91 3.13
C GLY A 120 -12.92 -3.20 2.73
N LEU A 121 -12.72 -3.47 1.43
CA LEU A 121 -11.43 -3.92 0.88
C LEU A 121 -10.27 -2.97 1.18
N ALA A 122 -10.52 -1.66 1.17
CA ALA A 122 -9.49 -0.67 1.46
C ALA A 122 -8.99 -0.77 2.90
N ARG A 123 -9.91 -0.86 3.88
CA ARG A 123 -9.55 -1.03 5.29
C ARG A 123 -8.88 -2.37 5.54
N ASP A 124 -9.38 -3.47 4.98
CA ASP A 124 -8.81 -4.80 5.15
C ASP A 124 -7.37 -4.88 4.62
N GLY A 125 -7.12 -4.30 3.44
CA GLY A 125 -5.78 -4.17 2.87
C GLY A 125 -4.85 -3.30 3.70
N ALA A 126 -5.36 -2.20 4.27
CA ALA A 126 -4.62 -1.34 5.17
C ALA A 126 -4.24 -2.03 6.48
N LEU A 127 -5.19 -2.76 7.11
CA LEU A 127 -4.95 -3.56 8.31
C LEU A 127 -3.85 -4.60 8.08
N THR A 128 -3.94 -5.34 6.98
CA THR A 128 -2.91 -6.33 6.61
C THR A 128 -1.54 -5.68 6.43
N SER A 129 -1.49 -4.55 5.70
CA SER A 129 -0.25 -3.82 5.46
C SER A 129 0.34 -3.21 6.73
N TYR A 130 -0.50 -2.77 7.67
CA TYR A 130 -0.09 -2.32 8.99
C TYR A 130 0.54 -3.45 9.79
N LEU A 131 -0.13 -4.60 9.88
CA LEU A 131 0.38 -5.78 10.58
C LEU A 131 1.70 -6.29 9.99
N GLU A 132 1.87 -6.19 8.66
CA GLU A 132 3.11 -6.55 7.99
C GLU A 132 4.26 -5.55 8.22
N ALA A 133 3.96 -4.27 8.33
CA ALA A 133 4.97 -3.21 8.36
C ALA A 133 5.48 -2.90 9.77
N SER A 134 4.62 -2.97 10.77
CA SER A 134 4.99 -2.64 12.13
C SER A 134 5.66 -3.84 12.83
N ALA A 135 6.88 -3.61 13.30
CA ALA A 135 7.63 -4.62 14.06
C ALA A 135 6.98 -4.92 15.44
N GLU A 136 6.24 -3.96 15.97
CA GLU A 136 5.55 -3.97 17.25
C GLU A 136 4.04 -4.21 17.11
N ALA A 137 3.55 -4.52 15.91
CA ALA A 137 2.15 -4.85 15.73
C ALA A 137 1.83 -6.11 16.52
N SER A 138 1.70 -5.93 17.84
CA SER A 138 0.91 -6.84 18.63
C SER A 138 -0.42 -6.96 17.92
N LEU A 139 -0.87 -8.17 17.67
CA LEU A 139 -2.19 -8.45 17.17
C LEU A 139 -3.20 -8.00 18.23
N ASP A 140 -3.40 -6.70 18.22
CA ASP A 140 -4.34 -6.01 19.07
C ASP A 140 -5.74 -6.45 18.65
N ALA A 141 -6.55 -6.81 19.60
CA ALA A 141 -7.93 -7.24 19.39
C ALA A 141 -8.75 -6.22 18.58
N ALA A 142 -8.45 -4.92 18.73
CA ALA A 142 -9.12 -3.87 17.97
C ALA A 142 -8.74 -3.93 16.47
N VAL A 143 -7.49 -4.21 16.15
CA VAL A 143 -7.04 -4.38 14.76
C VAL A 143 -7.67 -5.61 14.13
N LEU A 144 -7.69 -6.74 14.85
CA LEU A 144 -8.29 -7.98 14.36
C LEU A 144 -9.82 -7.87 14.19
N SER A 145 -10.51 -7.17 15.09
CA SER A 145 -11.96 -6.97 15.01
C SER A 145 -12.40 -5.96 13.94
N ALA A 146 -11.47 -5.15 13.44
CA ALA A 146 -11.75 -4.14 12.43
C ALA A 146 -11.85 -4.69 11.00
N TYR A 147 -11.45 -5.94 10.74
CA TYR A 147 -11.65 -6.57 9.44
C TYR A 147 -13.12 -6.68 9.07
N SER A 148 -13.44 -6.52 7.79
CA SER A 148 -14.83 -6.53 7.29
C SER A 148 -15.49 -7.90 7.36
N SER A 149 -14.70 -8.97 7.41
CA SER A 149 -15.16 -10.36 7.51
C SER A 149 -14.14 -11.26 8.20
N ASP A 150 -14.60 -12.39 8.72
CA ASP A 150 -13.72 -13.41 9.29
C ASP A 150 -12.73 -13.97 8.27
N THR A 151 -13.17 -14.17 7.03
CA THR A 151 -12.31 -14.61 5.92
C THR A 151 -11.18 -13.61 5.67
N ALA A 152 -11.48 -12.31 5.58
CA ALA A 152 -10.47 -11.27 5.38
C ALA A 152 -9.48 -11.23 6.55
N ARG A 153 -9.96 -11.37 7.78
CA ARG A 153 -9.15 -11.46 8.99
C ARG A 153 -8.20 -12.64 8.95
N GLN A 154 -8.68 -13.84 8.66
CA GLN A 154 -7.85 -15.04 8.58
C GLN A 154 -6.82 -14.96 7.47
N LEU A 155 -7.15 -14.42 6.31
CA LEU A 155 -6.18 -14.16 5.22
C LEU A 155 -5.10 -13.15 5.66
N GLY A 156 -5.48 -12.08 6.34
CA GLY A 156 -4.54 -11.10 6.89
C GLY A 156 -3.58 -11.72 7.91
N VAL A 157 -4.12 -12.52 8.85
CA VAL A 157 -3.32 -13.26 9.83
C VAL A 157 -2.35 -14.23 9.15
N GLN A 158 -2.80 -14.98 8.14
CA GLN A 158 -1.94 -15.90 7.39
C GLN A 158 -0.74 -15.17 6.75
N GLN A 159 -0.94 -13.99 6.18
CA GLN A 159 0.16 -13.20 5.60
C GLN A 159 1.18 -12.77 6.67
N VAL A 160 0.69 -12.40 7.86
CA VAL A 160 1.59 -12.07 8.99
C VAL A 160 2.39 -13.29 9.43
N VAL A 161 1.74 -14.46 9.51
CA VAL A 161 2.43 -15.73 9.83
C VAL A 161 3.54 -16.03 8.84
N PHE A 162 3.32 -15.89 7.53
CA PHE A 162 4.36 -16.12 6.52
C PHE A 162 5.57 -15.22 6.72
N ARG A 163 5.35 -13.97 7.12
CA ARG A 163 6.44 -13.05 7.42
C ARG A 163 7.19 -13.42 8.70
N LEU A 164 6.47 -13.84 9.74
CA LEU A 164 7.03 -14.17 11.04
C LEU A 164 7.71 -15.54 11.06
N ALA A 165 7.34 -16.45 10.17
CA ALA A 165 7.85 -17.82 10.16
C ALA A 165 9.38 -17.93 10.24
N HIS A 166 10.10 -16.99 9.61
CA HIS A 166 11.58 -16.95 9.62
C HIS A 166 12.17 -16.04 10.71
N ARG A 167 11.38 -15.11 11.28
CA ARG A 167 11.89 -14.11 12.23
C ARG A 167 11.56 -14.44 13.67
N ASP A 168 10.34 -14.93 13.88
CA ASP A 168 9.78 -15.28 15.19
C ASP A 168 8.81 -16.47 15.02
N PRO A 169 9.36 -17.71 14.95
CA PRO A 169 8.55 -18.91 14.75
C PRO A 169 7.56 -19.18 15.89
N GLU A 170 7.84 -18.72 17.12
CA GLU A 170 6.96 -18.92 18.27
C GLU A 170 5.73 -18.00 18.17
N ALA A 171 5.94 -16.73 17.87
CA ALA A 171 4.85 -15.80 17.60
C ALA A 171 4.00 -16.28 16.40
N ALA A 172 4.62 -16.77 15.33
CA ALA A 172 3.91 -17.33 14.19
C ALA A 172 3.02 -18.52 14.58
N ARG A 173 3.50 -19.40 15.45
CA ARG A 173 2.74 -20.57 15.95
C ARG A 173 1.54 -20.12 16.79
N SER A 174 1.71 -19.21 17.73
CA SER A 174 0.62 -18.65 18.55
C SER A 174 -0.49 -18.08 17.67
N LEU A 175 -0.12 -17.33 16.62
CA LEU A 175 -1.07 -16.78 15.66
C LEU A 175 -1.89 -17.83 14.92
N ILE A 176 -1.24 -18.93 14.50
CA ILE A 176 -1.93 -20.06 13.85
C ILE A 176 -2.94 -20.66 14.81
N GLU A 177 -2.54 -20.93 16.05
CA GLU A 177 -3.37 -21.59 17.05
C GLU A 177 -4.58 -20.74 17.47
N GLU A 178 -4.36 -19.44 17.65
CA GLU A 178 -5.38 -18.53 18.20
C GLU A 178 -6.33 -17.97 17.13
N HIS A 179 -5.88 -17.80 15.90
CA HIS A 179 -6.60 -16.97 14.92
C HIS A 179 -6.91 -17.66 13.59
N LEU A 180 -6.28 -18.79 13.24
CA LEU A 180 -6.58 -19.52 12.01
C LEU A 180 -7.50 -20.71 12.29
N THR A 181 -8.77 -20.54 11.96
CA THR A 181 -9.79 -21.59 12.08
C THR A 181 -10.07 -22.31 10.77
N ASP A 182 -9.82 -21.67 9.61
CA ASP A 182 -9.92 -22.30 8.30
C ASP A 182 -8.83 -23.37 8.12
N PRO A 183 -9.19 -24.64 7.86
CA PRO A 183 -8.22 -25.71 7.77
C PRO A 183 -7.19 -25.55 6.67
N THR A 184 -7.60 -24.95 5.53
CA THR A 184 -6.72 -24.74 4.36
C THR A 184 -5.68 -23.66 4.64
N LEU A 185 -6.12 -22.53 5.23
CA LEU A 185 -5.25 -21.43 5.60
C LEU A 185 -4.27 -21.86 6.69
N ARG A 186 -4.76 -22.61 7.68
CA ARG A 186 -3.97 -23.16 8.77
C ARG A 186 -2.89 -24.11 8.25
N GLN A 187 -3.25 -25.06 7.40
CA GLN A 187 -2.31 -26.01 6.80
C GLN A 187 -1.18 -25.29 6.02
N ARG A 188 -1.53 -24.28 5.23
CA ARG A 188 -0.52 -23.49 4.48
C ARG A 188 0.41 -22.73 5.42
N ALA A 189 -0.11 -22.17 6.50
CA ALA A 189 0.66 -21.45 7.51
C ALA A 189 1.62 -22.39 8.26
N GLU A 190 1.17 -23.59 8.65
CA GLU A 190 1.99 -24.63 9.29
C GLU A 190 3.10 -25.15 8.35
N GLN A 191 2.81 -25.31 7.05
CA GLN A 191 3.81 -25.65 6.03
C GLN A 191 4.89 -24.59 5.92
N ALA A 192 4.53 -23.31 5.88
CA ALA A 192 5.48 -22.20 5.83
C ALA A 192 6.37 -22.17 7.08
N LEU A 193 5.77 -22.41 8.26
CA LEU A 193 6.51 -22.47 9.52
C LEU A 193 7.48 -23.66 9.58
N SER A 194 7.12 -24.81 8.99
CA SER A 194 8.00 -26.00 8.94
C SER A 194 9.15 -25.84 7.95
N ALA A 195 8.92 -25.13 6.83
CA ALA A 195 9.96 -24.88 5.81
C ALA A 195 10.98 -23.81 6.24
N SER A 196 10.73 -23.09 7.34
CA SER A 196 11.59 -22.04 7.87
C SER A 196 12.64 -22.56 8.88
N ARG A 197 12.63 -23.85 9.18
CA ARG A 197 13.60 -24.52 10.07
C ARG A 197 14.80 -25.03 9.27
#